data_49861508d24e516c46922ceaa588f4f8
#
_entry.id   49861508d24e516c46922ceaa588f4f8
#
_cell.length_a   1.000
_cell.length_b   1.000
_cell.length_c   1.000
_cell.angle_alpha   90.00
_cell.angle_beta   90.00
_cell.angle_gamma   90.00
#
_symmetry.space_group_name_H-M   'P 1'
#
loop_
_entity.id
_entity.type
_entity.pdbx_description
1 polymer ?
#
loop_
_entity_poly.entity_id
_entity_poly.type
_entity_poly.pdbx_seq_one_letter_code
_entity_poly.pdbx_strand_id
1 'polypeptide(L)'
;MKKLLIIDGNSILNRAYYGIRPLTAPDGTPTNAVYGFLNILLKHLDEESYDYLCVAFDVKEKTFRHKRYELYKAQRKPAPEDFLVQLPLMKEVLAAMNCMCMELPGYEADDIIGTVSKICDQSDVECNILTGDKDDLQLISDNTTVKLVVTRMGRTTTTDYHPEQFREKYGIEPSEFIDVKALMGDASDNIPGVAGVGEKTAMSLIQNYKNIDYIYEHIDELEIKEGVRNKLKNDRDNAYLSYELATIDRNAPIDFDFSAAVRGGYNERELAALFTRLNFRSFISKLKLDKAAEAAEAADTIEGVGKSADFNDLISAARAAKKVAYTLSGNRLFIKPPNGDAIYADADKEDLKEFFGDSEISKVGYDIKEDIIAVSEYGIDAPESPFRAMTFDVMLAAYILDPTQSSYPIDTLCTKYLSAYLDCNDSADGGEQLSMLDVIEPSSDKTQLIINRVYAIERLAEKMADEIEK
;
A
#
# COMPACT_ATOMS: atom_id res chain seq x y z
N MET A 1 28.21 -16.70 -2.65
CA MET A 1 26.78 -16.99 -2.79
C MET A 1 26.06 -15.66 -2.88
N LYS A 2 25.08 -15.50 -3.77
CA LYS A 2 24.24 -14.30 -3.84
C LYS A 2 23.26 -14.29 -2.68
N LYS A 3 22.81 -13.10 -2.29
CA LYS A 3 21.90 -12.92 -1.14
C LYS A 3 20.61 -12.20 -1.54
N LEU A 4 19.50 -12.77 -1.10
CA LEU A 4 18.17 -12.15 -1.19
C LEU A 4 17.75 -11.65 0.19
N LEU A 5 17.24 -10.41 0.25
CA LEU A 5 16.43 -9.93 1.36
C LEU A 5 14.95 -9.90 0.93
N ILE A 6 14.12 -10.72 1.57
CA ILE A 6 12.67 -10.68 1.43
C ILE A 6 12.04 -10.16 2.72
N ILE A 7 11.10 -9.25 2.59
CA ILE A 7 10.50 -8.53 3.72
C ILE A 7 9.01 -8.86 3.80
N ASP A 8 8.55 -9.20 4.99
CA ASP A 8 7.13 -9.18 5.32
C ASP A 8 6.65 -7.72 5.46
N GLY A 9 6.05 -7.21 4.39
CA GLY A 9 5.67 -5.81 4.29
C GLY A 9 4.65 -5.39 5.32
N ASN A 10 3.62 -6.21 5.53
CA ASN A 10 2.55 -5.92 6.48
C ASN A 10 3.05 -5.96 7.92
N SER A 11 3.82 -6.97 8.29
CA SER A 11 4.35 -7.13 9.64
C SER A 11 5.30 -5.99 10.01
N ILE A 12 6.26 -5.66 9.12
CA ILE A 12 7.22 -4.58 9.38
C ILE A 12 6.52 -3.22 9.39
N LEU A 13 5.57 -2.95 8.46
CA LEU A 13 4.84 -1.69 8.43
C LEU A 13 3.96 -1.51 9.70
N ASN A 14 3.26 -2.57 10.11
CA ASN A 14 2.45 -2.60 11.32
C ASN A 14 3.31 -2.34 12.56
N ARG A 15 4.46 -3.00 12.66
CA ARG A 15 5.42 -2.80 13.75
C ARG A 15 5.95 -1.37 13.79
N ALA A 16 6.24 -0.78 12.64
CA ALA A 16 6.67 0.60 12.53
C ALA A 16 5.56 1.57 12.98
N TYR A 17 4.32 1.32 12.57
CA TYR A 17 3.16 2.13 12.94
C TYR A 17 2.97 2.24 14.46
N TYR A 18 3.01 1.11 15.18
CA TYR A 18 2.86 1.09 16.63
C TYR A 18 4.16 1.38 17.39
N GLY A 19 5.31 1.28 16.73
CA GLY A 19 6.62 1.50 17.34
C GLY A 19 7.10 2.93 17.32
N ILE A 20 6.54 3.79 16.49
CA ILE A 20 6.94 5.20 16.29
C ILE A 20 5.78 6.11 16.67
N ARG A 21 6.11 7.26 17.24
CA ARG A 21 5.10 8.31 17.52
C ARG A 21 4.43 8.74 16.22
N PRO A 22 3.17 9.14 16.25
CA PRO A 22 2.52 9.70 15.07
C PRO A 22 3.38 10.79 14.43
N LEU A 23 3.59 10.64 13.12
CA LEU A 23 4.25 11.61 12.26
C LEU A 23 3.30 11.89 11.10
N THR A 24 3.27 13.14 10.68
CA THR A 24 2.47 13.59 9.54
C THR A 24 3.34 14.39 8.58
N ALA A 25 3.05 14.25 7.29
CA ALA A 25 3.56 15.14 6.26
C ALA A 25 2.94 16.55 6.40
N PRO A 26 3.45 17.57 5.70
CA PRO A 26 2.88 18.93 5.74
C PRO A 26 1.41 19.01 5.34
N ASP A 27 0.94 18.12 4.48
CA ASP A 27 -0.45 17.97 4.05
C ASP A 27 -1.35 17.22 5.04
N GLY A 28 -0.82 16.85 6.22
CA GLY A 28 -1.55 16.09 7.23
C GLY A 28 -1.53 14.56 7.03
N THR A 29 -0.99 14.04 5.94
CA THR A 29 -0.89 12.60 5.68
C THR A 29 -0.09 11.89 6.77
N PRO A 30 -0.61 10.84 7.42
CA PRO A 30 0.14 10.03 8.38
C PRO A 30 1.31 9.33 7.70
N THR A 31 2.52 9.36 8.32
CA THR A 31 3.75 8.87 7.70
C THR A 31 4.65 8.04 8.62
N ASN A 32 4.26 7.86 9.89
CA ASN A 32 5.07 7.16 10.88
C ASN A 32 5.39 5.70 10.52
N ALA A 33 4.44 4.98 9.90
CA ALA A 33 4.67 3.60 9.47
C ALA A 33 5.69 3.53 8.33
N VAL A 34 5.54 4.38 7.31
CA VAL A 34 6.49 4.47 6.18
C VAL A 34 7.87 4.88 6.66
N TYR A 35 7.96 5.91 7.52
CA TYR A 35 9.22 6.35 8.11
C TYR A 35 9.93 5.24 8.88
N GLY A 36 9.18 4.50 9.71
CA GLY A 36 9.73 3.42 10.50
C GLY A 36 10.14 2.20 9.67
N PHE A 37 9.34 1.86 8.66
CA PHE A 37 9.69 0.80 7.72
C PHE A 37 11.02 1.11 7.01
N LEU A 38 11.16 2.33 6.47
CA LEU A 38 12.38 2.77 5.82
C LEU A 38 13.60 2.75 6.75
N ASN A 39 13.43 3.15 8.02
CA ASN A 39 14.51 3.05 8.99
C ASN A 39 14.99 1.60 9.19
N ILE A 40 14.03 0.65 9.29
CA ILE A 40 14.35 -0.77 9.45
C ILE A 40 15.03 -1.29 8.18
N LEU A 41 14.44 -1.05 7.01
CA LEU A 41 14.97 -1.49 5.71
C LEU A 41 16.38 -0.96 5.48
N LEU A 42 16.56 0.37 5.54
CA LEU A 42 17.85 0.99 5.24
C LEU A 42 18.94 0.59 6.23
N LYS A 43 18.58 0.32 7.49
CA LYS A 43 19.53 -0.22 8.46
C LYS A 43 20.08 -1.57 8.00
N HIS A 44 19.22 -2.50 7.56
CA HIS A 44 19.66 -3.83 7.11
C HIS A 44 20.45 -3.76 5.80
N LEU A 45 20.07 -2.83 4.90
CA LEU A 45 20.82 -2.59 3.66
C LEU A 45 22.19 -1.95 3.89
N ASP A 46 22.38 -1.22 5.00
CA ASP A 46 23.68 -0.66 5.42
C ASP A 46 24.56 -1.71 6.13
N GLU A 47 23.95 -2.61 6.92
CA GLU A 47 24.65 -3.62 7.70
C GLU A 47 25.13 -4.81 6.84
N GLU A 48 24.38 -5.14 5.78
CA GLU A 48 24.65 -6.29 4.92
C GLU A 48 24.37 -5.99 3.44
N SER A 49 25.19 -6.57 2.56
CA SER A 49 25.00 -6.41 1.11
C SER A 49 24.08 -7.50 0.57
N TYR A 50 23.03 -7.11 -0.14
CA TYR A 50 22.10 -8.00 -0.81
C TYR A 50 22.11 -7.76 -2.32
N ASP A 51 22.09 -8.85 -3.10
CA ASP A 51 22.00 -8.82 -4.56
C ASP A 51 20.55 -8.62 -5.02
N TYR A 52 19.60 -9.16 -4.22
CA TYR A 52 18.18 -9.16 -4.52
C TYR A 52 17.37 -8.59 -3.35
N LEU A 53 16.30 -7.89 -3.68
CA LEU A 53 15.39 -7.27 -2.70
C LEU A 53 13.96 -7.40 -3.18
N CYS A 54 13.08 -7.94 -2.32
CA CYS A 54 11.65 -7.93 -2.56
C CYS A 54 10.85 -7.78 -1.27
N VAL A 55 9.60 -7.34 -1.39
CA VAL A 55 8.66 -7.18 -0.28
C VAL A 55 7.36 -7.90 -0.63
N ALA A 56 6.89 -8.75 0.28
CA ALA A 56 5.60 -9.42 0.16
C ALA A 56 4.54 -8.65 0.96
N PHE A 57 3.35 -8.50 0.39
CA PHE A 57 2.20 -7.86 1.04
C PHE A 57 0.97 -8.77 0.99
N ASP A 58 0.15 -8.67 2.04
CA ASP A 58 -1.18 -9.27 2.05
C ASP A 58 -2.13 -8.49 1.15
N VAL A 59 -3.09 -9.20 0.57
CA VAL A 59 -4.24 -8.62 -0.13
C VAL A 59 -5.50 -8.69 0.75
N LYS A 60 -6.51 -7.88 0.43
CA LYS A 60 -7.78 -7.86 1.20
C LYS A 60 -8.65 -9.11 0.99
N GLU A 61 -8.32 -9.95 0.02
CA GLU A 61 -9.12 -11.13 -0.33
C GLU A 61 -9.00 -12.24 0.72
N LYS A 62 -10.08 -13.03 0.84
CA LYS A 62 -10.08 -14.21 1.71
C LYS A 62 -9.11 -15.26 1.17
N THR A 63 -8.21 -15.72 2.03
CA THR A 63 -7.23 -16.75 1.71
C THR A 63 -7.82 -18.16 1.81
N PHE A 64 -7.07 -19.18 1.37
CA PHE A 64 -7.48 -20.57 1.52
C PHE A 64 -7.71 -20.95 2.99
N ARG A 65 -7.01 -20.32 3.97
CA ARG A 65 -7.22 -20.53 5.41
C ARG A 65 -8.61 -20.08 5.84
N HIS A 66 -9.11 -18.94 5.34
CA HIS A 66 -10.49 -18.47 5.59
C HIS A 66 -11.55 -19.42 5.00
N LYS A 67 -11.24 -20.05 3.85
CA LYS A 67 -12.16 -21.05 3.24
C LYS A 67 -12.15 -22.34 4.04
N ARG A 68 -11.02 -22.70 4.63
CA ARG A 68 -10.85 -23.91 5.45
C ARG A 68 -11.44 -23.76 6.84
N TYR A 69 -11.32 -22.57 7.44
CA TYR A 69 -11.83 -22.26 8.78
C TYR A 69 -12.41 -20.85 8.82
N GLU A 70 -13.73 -20.76 8.87
CA GLU A 70 -14.45 -19.49 8.76
C GLU A 70 -14.10 -18.48 9.87
N LEU A 71 -13.72 -19.00 11.06
CA LEU A 71 -13.33 -18.18 12.20
C LEU A 71 -11.87 -17.73 12.17
N TYR A 72 -11.08 -18.11 11.16
CA TYR A 72 -9.69 -17.69 11.03
C TYR A 72 -9.60 -16.16 10.95
N LYS A 73 -8.78 -15.56 11.81
CA LYS A 73 -8.61 -14.10 11.94
C LYS A 73 -9.90 -13.28 12.20
N ALA A 74 -11.04 -13.94 12.49
CA ALA A 74 -12.34 -13.26 12.65
C ALA A 74 -12.39 -12.28 13.84
N GLN A 75 -11.49 -12.40 14.80
CA GLN A 75 -11.42 -11.51 15.97
C GLN A 75 -10.49 -10.30 15.75
N ARG A 76 -9.77 -10.24 14.64
CA ARG A 76 -8.89 -9.09 14.32
C ARG A 76 -9.73 -7.84 14.13
N LYS A 77 -9.38 -6.79 14.86
CA LYS A 77 -10.00 -5.48 14.65
C LYS A 77 -9.58 -4.91 13.28
N PRO A 78 -10.44 -4.14 12.63
CA PRO A 78 -10.04 -3.39 11.45
C PRO A 78 -8.78 -2.56 11.73
N ALA A 79 -7.89 -2.47 10.74
CA ALA A 79 -6.73 -1.60 10.85
C ALA A 79 -7.18 -0.14 10.93
N PRO A 80 -6.47 0.71 11.71
CA PRO A 80 -6.76 2.15 11.77
C PRO A 80 -6.68 2.79 10.37
N GLU A 81 -7.52 3.80 10.13
CA GLU A 81 -7.51 4.53 8.85
C GLU A 81 -6.14 5.15 8.56
N ASP A 82 -5.52 5.76 9.58
CA ASP A 82 -4.15 6.32 9.50
C ASP A 82 -3.08 5.29 9.10
N PHE A 83 -3.32 4.01 9.36
CA PHE A 83 -2.46 2.93 8.88
C PHE A 83 -2.75 2.57 7.43
N LEU A 84 -4.04 2.48 7.09
CA LEU A 84 -4.47 2.05 5.75
C LEU A 84 -3.99 2.98 4.65
N VAL A 85 -3.98 4.30 4.89
CA VAL A 85 -3.47 5.30 3.92
C VAL A 85 -1.96 5.20 3.69
N GLN A 86 -1.21 4.60 4.62
CA GLN A 86 0.24 4.45 4.50
C GLN A 86 0.66 3.20 3.70
N LEU A 87 -0.23 2.23 3.48
CA LEU A 87 0.07 1.04 2.66
C LEU A 87 0.36 1.39 1.19
N PRO A 88 -0.54 2.09 0.47
CA PRO A 88 -0.23 2.51 -0.90
C PRO A 88 0.98 3.44 -0.96
N LEU A 89 1.12 4.36 0.00
CA LEU A 89 2.27 5.25 0.07
C LEU A 89 3.60 4.49 0.23
N MET A 90 3.62 3.42 1.04
CA MET A 90 4.82 2.58 1.15
C MET A 90 5.16 1.90 -0.18
N LYS A 91 4.15 1.43 -0.91
CA LYS A 91 4.36 0.82 -2.23
C LYS A 91 4.89 1.83 -3.26
N GLU A 92 4.40 3.08 -3.24
CA GLU A 92 4.97 4.16 -4.07
C GLU A 92 6.46 4.37 -3.78
N VAL A 93 6.83 4.43 -2.51
CA VAL A 93 8.24 4.58 -2.11
C VAL A 93 9.07 3.38 -2.54
N LEU A 94 8.58 2.16 -2.36
CA LEU A 94 9.27 0.94 -2.78
C LEU A 94 9.43 0.88 -4.31
N ALA A 95 8.43 1.30 -5.07
CA ALA A 95 8.51 1.42 -6.53
C ALA A 95 9.60 2.40 -6.96
N ALA A 96 9.66 3.60 -6.35
CA ALA A 96 10.72 4.58 -6.59
C ALA A 96 12.12 4.06 -6.15
N MET A 97 12.16 3.13 -5.20
CA MET A 97 13.38 2.40 -4.81
C MET A 97 13.73 1.25 -5.77
N ASN A 98 12.96 1.02 -6.84
CA ASN A 98 13.07 -0.12 -7.74
C ASN A 98 13.03 -1.46 -6.98
N CYS A 99 12.22 -1.54 -5.92
CA CYS A 99 12.05 -2.74 -5.11
C CYS A 99 10.84 -3.55 -5.60
N MET A 100 11.05 -4.83 -5.87
CA MET A 100 9.97 -5.74 -6.26
C MET A 100 8.96 -5.91 -5.13
N CYS A 101 7.69 -5.60 -5.39
CA CYS A 101 6.58 -5.87 -4.48
C CYS A 101 5.75 -7.05 -5.00
N MET A 102 5.39 -7.95 -4.10
CA MET A 102 4.66 -9.18 -4.42
C MET A 102 3.36 -9.26 -3.62
N GLU A 103 2.30 -9.62 -4.31
CA GLU A 103 0.96 -9.86 -3.75
C GLU A 103 0.34 -11.03 -4.49
N LEU A 104 -0.43 -11.86 -3.79
CA LEU A 104 -1.10 -13.00 -4.41
C LEU A 104 -2.51 -13.18 -3.86
N PRO A 105 -3.56 -12.96 -4.64
CA PRO A 105 -4.94 -13.22 -4.23
C PRO A 105 -5.14 -14.66 -3.76
N GLY A 106 -5.79 -14.83 -2.60
CA GLY A 106 -6.06 -16.14 -2.00
C GLY A 106 -4.95 -16.73 -1.13
N TYR A 107 -3.81 -16.06 -1.03
CA TYR A 107 -2.65 -16.42 -0.19
C TYR A 107 -2.29 -15.25 0.74
N GLU A 108 -1.47 -15.52 1.74
CA GLU A 108 -0.92 -14.52 2.65
C GLU A 108 0.54 -14.19 2.26
N ALA A 109 1.05 -13.06 2.75
CA ALA A 109 2.45 -12.66 2.54
C ALA A 109 3.43 -13.77 2.96
N ASP A 110 3.13 -14.47 4.07
CA ASP A 110 3.94 -15.58 4.58
C ASP A 110 4.06 -16.73 3.58
N ASP A 111 2.98 -17.02 2.82
CA ASP A 111 2.99 -18.07 1.79
C ASP A 111 3.87 -17.67 0.59
N ILE A 112 3.87 -16.39 0.24
CA ILE A 112 4.78 -15.84 -0.78
C ILE A 112 6.22 -15.96 -0.28
N ILE A 113 6.49 -15.53 0.95
CA ILE A 113 7.82 -15.62 1.60
C ILE A 113 8.29 -17.06 1.66
N GLY A 114 7.42 -17.97 2.12
CA GLY A 114 7.72 -19.40 2.20
C GLY A 114 8.05 -20.02 0.84
N THR A 115 7.33 -19.62 -0.21
CA THR A 115 7.58 -20.09 -1.57
C THR A 115 8.89 -19.56 -2.12
N VAL A 116 9.19 -18.25 -1.93
CA VAL A 116 10.46 -17.65 -2.35
C VAL A 116 11.64 -18.28 -1.58
N SER A 117 11.50 -18.51 -0.26
CA SER A 117 12.55 -19.17 0.52
C SER A 117 12.86 -20.59 -0.01
N LYS A 118 11.82 -21.34 -0.44
CA LYS A 118 12.00 -22.65 -1.07
C LYS A 118 12.71 -22.55 -2.42
N ILE A 119 12.40 -21.53 -3.23
CA ILE A 119 13.12 -21.28 -4.49
C ILE A 119 14.60 -20.98 -4.21
N CYS A 120 14.90 -20.22 -3.16
CA CYS A 120 16.27 -19.98 -2.72
C CYS A 120 16.97 -21.26 -2.26
N ASP A 121 16.29 -22.12 -1.47
CA ASP A 121 16.83 -23.43 -1.05
C ASP A 121 17.19 -24.34 -2.24
N GLN A 122 16.53 -24.16 -3.39
CA GLN A 122 16.77 -24.90 -4.63
C GLN A 122 17.75 -24.21 -5.58
N SER A 123 18.27 -23.05 -5.19
CA SER A 123 19.17 -22.20 -5.96
C SER A 123 20.44 -21.92 -5.16
N ASP A 124 21.45 -21.34 -5.79
CA ASP A 124 22.68 -20.88 -5.09
C ASP A 124 22.49 -19.43 -4.58
N VAL A 125 21.39 -19.19 -3.83
CA VAL A 125 21.01 -17.88 -3.28
C VAL A 125 20.62 -18.03 -1.81
N GLU A 126 21.34 -17.35 -0.92
CA GLU A 126 21.01 -17.26 0.50
C GLU A 126 19.75 -16.39 0.70
N CYS A 127 18.76 -16.91 1.44
CA CYS A 127 17.52 -16.20 1.75
C CYS A 127 17.59 -15.57 3.14
N ASN A 128 17.31 -14.27 3.22
CA ASN A 128 17.16 -13.54 4.47
C ASN A 128 15.75 -13.00 4.57
N ILE A 129 14.95 -13.49 5.53
CA ILE A 129 13.57 -13.09 5.75
C ILE A 129 13.53 -12.04 6.85
N LEU A 130 13.12 -10.82 6.55
CA LEU A 130 12.96 -9.74 7.51
C LEU A 130 11.49 -9.63 7.90
N THR A 131 11.16 -10.04 9.11
CA THR A 131 9.78 -10.10 9.59
C THR A 131 9.66 -9.71 11.06
N GLY A 132 8.50 -9.31 11.51
CA GLY A 132 8.12 -9.18 12.92
C GLY A 132 7.30 -10.35 13.41
N ASP A 133 6.94 -11.30 12.54
CA ASP A 133 6.17 -12.47 12.88
C ASP A 133 7.05 -13.66 13.24
N LYS A 134 6.67 -14.38 14.28
CA LYS A 134 7.38 -15.58 14.71
C LYS A 134 7.02 -16.80 13.87
N ASP A 135 5.93 -16.74 13.14
CA ASP A 135 5.46 -17.89 12.36
C ASP A 135 6.44 -18.17 11.21
N ASP A 136 7.12 -17.16 10.70
CA ASP A 136 8.21 -17.33 9.72
C ASP A 136 9.41 -18.12 10.26
N LEU A 137 9.54 -18.31 11.58
CA LEU A 137 10.61 -19.13 12.14
C LEU A 137 10.56 -20.60 11.67
N GLN A 138 9.39 -21.07 11.21
CA GLN A 138 9.27 -22.40 10.59
C GLN A 138 10.01 -22.52 9.25
N LEU A 139 10.37 -21.38 8.62
CA LEU A 139 11.03 -21.33 7.32
C LEU A 139 12.55 -21.40 7.40
N ILE A 140 13.12 -21.36 8.62
CA ILE A 140 14.56 -21.43 8.83
C ILE A 140 15.11 -22.74 8.24
N SER A 141 16.17 -22.64 7.44
CA SER A 141 16.90 -23.76 6.86
C SER A 141 18.41 -23.46 6.85
N ASP A 142 19.22 -24.37 6.34
CA ASP A 142 20.65 -24.14 6.17
C ASP A 142 20.95 -22.98 5.20
N ASN A 143 19.98 -22.63 4.34
CA ASN A 143 20.10 -21.54 3.35
C ASN A 143 19.17 -20.35 3.64
N THR A 144 18.28 -20.48 4.64
CA THR A 144 17.30 -19.43 4.99
C THR A 144 17.48 -18.97 6.42
N THR A 145 17.77 -17.68 6.60
CA THR A 145 17.89 -16.99 7.89
C THR A 145 16.64 -16.12 8.13
N VAL A 146 16.03 -16.22 9.32
CA VAL A 146 14.96 -15.31 9.73
C VAL A 146 15.51 -14.21 10.63
N LYS A 147 15.40 -12.97 10.16
CA LYS A 147 15.76 -11.73 10.87
C LYS A 147 14.51 -11.20 11.58
N LEU A 148 14.31 -11.65 12.83
CA LEU A 148 13.11 -11.31 13.60
C LEU A 148 13.24 -9.93 14.24
N VAL A 149 12.39 -9.01 13.80
CA VAL A 149 12.33 -7.63 14.31
C VAL A 149 11.40 -7.56 15.52
N VAL A 150 11.88 -7.00 16.61
CA VAL A 150 11.11 -6.79 17.85
C VAL A 150 11.23 -5.36 18.31
N THR A 151 10.10 -4.70 18.54
CA THR A 151 10.05 -3.35 19.13
C THR A 151 9.58 -3.43 20.59
N ARG A 152 10.40 -2.97 21.52
CA ARG A 152 10.04 -2.88 22.94
C ARG A 152 10.40 -1.51 23.48
N MET A 153 9.47 -0.83 24.13
CA MET A 153 9.67 0.50 24.73
C MET A 153 10.27 1.51 23.74
N GLY A 154 9.81 1.51 22.48
CA GLY A 154 10.30 2.42 21.42
C GLY A 154 11.67 2.05 20.85
N ARG A 155 12.29 0.95 21.29
CA ARG A 155 13.55 0.46 20.73
C ARG A 155 13.30 -0.77 19.85
N THR A 156 13.70 -0.67 18.60
CA THR A 156 13.64 -1.77 17.64
C THR A 156 14.98 -2.50 17.60
N THR A 157 14.92 -3.83 17.74
CA THR A 157 16.07 -4.73 17.66
C THR A 157 15.74 -5.84 16.67
N THR A 158 16.76 -6.33 15.98
CA THR A 158 16.65 -7.50 15.11
C THR A 158 17.49 -8.64 15.71
N THR A 159 16.97 -9.84 15.65
CA THR A 159 17.66 -11.07 16.05
C THR A 159 17.68 -12.02 14.87
N ASP A 160 18.86 -12.45 14.46
CA ASP A 160 19.04 -13.39 13.38
C ASP A 160 18.90 -14.82 13.93
N TYR A 161 18.05 -15.61 13.29
CA TYR A 161 17.83 -17.01 13.61
C TYR A 161 18.30 -17.88 12.45
N HIS A 162 19.41 -18.57 12.66
CA HIS A 162 19.84 -19.73 11.90
C HIS A 162 19.43 -21.01 12.62
N PRO A 163 19.52 -22.21 12.01
CA PRO A 163 19.10 -23.45 12.64
C PRO A 163 19.73 -23.69 14.02
N GLU A 164 21.00 -23.36 14.21
CA GLU A 164 21.70 -23.54 15.48
C GLU A 164 21.13 -22.65 16.59
N GLN A 165 20.96 -21.32 16.33
CA GLN A 165 20.40 -20.38 17.31
C GLN A 165 18.95 -20.73 17.65
N PHE A 166 18.21 -21.23 16.65
CA PHE A 166 16.83 -21.67 16.88
C PHE A 166 16.81 -22.91 17.81
N ARG A 167 17.62 -23.93 17.52
CA ARG A 167 17.74 -25.13 18.38
C ARG A 167 18.20 -24.79 19.79
N GLU A 168 19.21 -23.92 19.91
CA GLU A 168 19.71 -23.49 21.24
C GLU A 168 18.60 -22.84 22.06
N LYS A 169 17.77 -22.02 21.43
CA LYS A 169 16.71 -21.27 22.12
C LYS A 169 15.48 -22.11 22.42
N TYR A 170 15.02 -22.93 21.49
CA TYR A 170 13.74 -23.62 21.58
C TYR A 170 13.88 -25.14 21.85
N GLY A 171 15.03 -25.72 21.62
CA GLY A 171 15.29 -27.16 21.83
C GLY A 171 14.57 -28.08 20.85
N ILE A 172 14.16 -27.57 19.71
CA ILE A 172 13.44 -28.27 18.63
C ILE A 172 14.03 -27.84 17.27
N GLU A 173 13.67 -28.57 16.20
CA GLU A 173 13.97 -28.16 14.84
C GLU A 173 13.02 -27.05 14.38
N PRO A 174 13.44 -26.13 13.45
CA PRO A 174 12.55 -25.09 12.92
C PRO A 174 11.23 -25.64 12.36
N SER A 175 11.27 -26.74 11.62
CA SER A 175 10.07 -27.39 11.06
C SER A 175 9.10 -27.93 12.13
N GLU A 176 9.60 -28.27 13.33
CA GLU A 176 8.78 -28.74 14.45
C GLU A 176 8.01 -27.58 15.14
N PHE A 177 8.30 -26.32 14.77
CA PHE A 177 7.62 -25.16 15.33
C PHE A 177 6.12 -25.12 14.96
N ILE A 178 5.78 -25.67 13.79
CA ILE A 178 4.38 -25.84 13.34
C ILE A 178 3.63 -26.76 14.32
N ASP A 179 4.26 -27.85 14.77
CA ASP A 179 3.67 -28.78 15.71
C ASP A 179 3.40 -28.14 17.09
N VAL A 180 4.32 -27.25 17.52
CA VAL A 180 4.07 -26.44 18.73
C VAL A 180 2.84 -25.55 18.56
N LYS A 181 2.71 -24.87 17.42
CA LYS A 181 1.54 -24.05 17.08
C LYS A 181 0.27 -24.89 16.98
N ALA A 182 0.35 -26.07 16.41
CA ALA A 182 -0.78 -27.01 16.32
C ALA A 182 -1.36 -27.36 17.70
N LEU A 183 -0.50 -27.56 18.70
CA LEU A 183 -0.92 -27.89 20.04
C LEU A 183 -1.37 -26.69 20.87
N MET A 184 -0.63 -25.56 20.80
CA MET A 184 -0.95 -24.40 21.63
C MET A 184 -2.03 -23.50 21.03
N GLY A 185 -2.27 -23.57 19.72
CA GLY A 185 -3.08 -22.63 18.97
C GLY A 185 -2.43 -21.25 18.84
N ASP A 186 -3.18 -20.33 18.24
CA ASP A 186 -2.83 -18.91 18.17
C ASP A 186 -4.06 -18.04 18.36
N ALA A 187 -4.10 -17.31 19.49
CA ALA A 187 -5.22 -16.43 19.81
C ALA A 187 -5.32 -15.22 18.88
N SER A 188 -4.18 -14.76 18.29
CA SER A 188 -4.18 -13.61 17.37
C SER A 188 -4.84 -13.93 16.03
N ASP A 189 -4.70 -15.19 15.58
CA ASP A 189 -5.26 -15.72 14.34
C ASP A 189 -6.50 -16.57 14.54
N ASN A 190 -6.92 -16.68 15.79
CA ASN A 190 -8.06 -17.52 16.17
C ASN A 190 -7.88 -18.99 15.78
N ILE A 191 -6.64 -19.48 15.87
CA ILE A 191 -6.30 -20.88 15.65
C ILE A 191 -6.55 -21.62 16.98
N PRO A 192 -7.40 -22.68 16.99
CA PRO A 192 -7.93 -23.23 18.25
C PRO A 192 -6.90 -23.94 19.12
N GLY A 193 -5.98 -24.69 18.53
CA GLY A 193 -5.09 -25.58 19.29
C GLY A 193 -5.82 -26.64 20.10
N VAL A 194 -5.15 -27.18 21.11
CA VAL A 194 -5.71 -28.10 22.11
C VAL A 194 -6.10 -27.30 23.35
N ALA A 195 -7.37 -27.32 23.74
CA ALA A 195 -7.89 -26.53 24.85
C ALA A 195 -7.12 -26.78 26.17
N GLY A 196 -6.52 -25.67 26.69
CA GLY A 196 -5.75 -25.71 27.94
C GLY A 196 -4.34 -26.32 27.80
N VAL A 197 -3.84 -26.48 26.60
CA VAL A 197 -2.42 -26.71 26.28
C VAL A 197 -1.80 -25.37 25.84
N GLY A 198 -0.99 -24.79 26.69
CA GLY A 198 -0.28 -23.53 26.36
C GLY A 198 1.15 -23.80 25.91
N GLU A 199 1.86 -22.73 25.52
CA GLU A 199 3.20 -22.76 24.92
C GLU A 199 4.18 -23.68 25.66
N LYS A 200 4.27 -23.59 26.99
CA LYS A 200 5.20 -24.43 27.79
C LYS A 200 4.90 -25.92 27.67
N THR A 201 3.62 -26.29 27.65
CA THR A 201 3.22 -27.69 27.55
C THR A 201 3.44 -28.21 26.12
N ALA A 202 3.03 -27.43 25.13
CA ALA A 202 3.23 -27.74 23.71
C ALA A 202 4.72 -27.90 23.40
N MET A 203 5.55 -26.94 23.82
CA MET A 203 6.99 -27.01 23.64
C MET A 203 7.60 -28.26 24.29
N SER A 204 7.22 -28.58 25.53
CA SER A 204 7.74 -29.77 26.20
C SER A 204 7.30 -31.05 25.49
N LEU A 205 6.10 -31.11 24.96
CA LEU A 205 5.62 -32.28 24.19
C LEU A 205 6.45 -32.47 22.92
N ILE A 206 6.68 -31.40 22.17
CA ILE A 206 7.45 -31.50 20.91
C ILE A 206 8.93 -31.77 21.17
N GLN A 207 9.53 -31.17 22.19
CA GLN A 207 10.89 -31.50 22.61
C GLN A 207 11.09 -32.99 22.93
N ASN A 208 10.11 -33.65 23.51
CA ASN A 208 10.21 -35.07 23.89
C ASN A 208 9.75 -36.01 22.78
N TYR A 209 8.75 -35.61 21.98
CA TYR A 209 8.04 -36.53 21.09
C TYR A 209 8.03 -36.10 19.63
N LYS A 210 8.69 -34.96 19.30
CA LYS A 210 9.00 -34.45 17.97
C LYS A 210 7.82 -33.81 17.22
N ASN A 211 6.73 -34.53 16.99
CA ASN A 211 5.62 -34.05 16.17
C ASN A 211 4.26 -34.58 16.69
N ILE A 212 3.19 -33.96 16.23
CA ILE A 212 1.85 -34.32 16.62
C ILE A 212 1.46 -35.72 16.15
N ASP A 213 1.94 -36.19 15.02
CA ASP A 213 1.63 -37.55 14.53
C ASP A 213 2.13 -38.59 15.50
N TYR A 214 3.41 -38.50 15.91
CA TYR A 214 3.97 -39.41 16.90
C TYR A 214 3.19 -39.36 18.25
N ILE A 215 2.83 -38.14 18.68
CA ILE A 215 2.07 -37.93 19.92
C ILE A 215 0.72 -38.63 19.84
N TYR A 216 -0.02 -38.52 18.74
CA TYR A 216 -1.35 -39.12 18.60
C TYR A 216 -1.31 -40.61 18.29
N GLU A 217 -0.30 -41.12 17.63
CA GLU A 217 -0.10 -42.54 17.38
C GLU A 217 0.21 -43.31 18.67
N HIS A 218 0.97 -42.67 19.59
CA HIS A 218 1.45 -43.30 20.81
C HIS A 218 0.78 -42.73 22.09
N ILE A 219 -0.36 -42.03 21.95
CA ILE A 219 -0.97 -41.21 22.99
C ILE A 219 -1.17 -41.93 24.32
N ASP A 220 -1.41 -43.24 24.31
CA ASP A 220 -1.64 -44.07 25.51
C ASP A 220 -0.34 -44.51 26.17
N GLU A 221 0.78 -44.50 25.46
CA GLU A 221 2.09 -44.96 25.90
C GLU A 221 2.98 -43.82 26.40
N LEU A 222 2.65 -42.55 26.06
CA LEU A 222 3.46 -41.38 26.40
C LEU A 222 3.56 -41.19 27.93
N GLU A 223 4.74 -40.83 28.41
CA GLU A 223 4.98 -40.43 29.79
C GLU A 223 4.49 -39.02 30.10
N ILE A 224 3.18 -38.77 30.03
CA ILE A 224 2.55 -37.46 30.24
C ILE A 224 1.46 -37.59 31.32
N LYS A 225 1.12 -36.42 31.94
CA LYS A 225 0.04 -36.36 32.93
C LYS A 225 -1.29 -36.74 32.29
N GLU A 226 -2.08 -37.52 33.00
CA GLU A 226 -3.40 -37.97 32.54
C GLU A 226 -4.31 -36.81 32.08
N GLY A 227 -4.28 -35.69 32.79
CA GLY A 227 -5.03 -34.50 32.37
C GLY A 227 -4.58 -33.87 31.04
N VAL A 228 -3.30 -34.01 30.69
CA VAL A 228 -2.77 -33.56 29.36
C VAL A 228 -3.20 -34.57 28.30
N ARG A 229 -3.08 -35.86 28.59
CA ARG A 229 -3.49 -36.95 27.69
C ARG A 229 -4.97 -36.79 27.28
N ASN A 230 -5.83 -36.57 28.27
CA ASN A 230 -7.27 -36.41 28.04
C ASN A 230 -7.55 -35.16 27.16
N LYS A 231 -6.87 -34.06 27.40
CA LYS A 231 -6.99 -32.85 26.54
C LYS A 231 -6.59 -33.12 25.08
N LEU A 232 -5.43 -33.77 24.90
CA LEU A 232 -4.96 -34.14 23.56
C LEU A 232 -5.97 -35.05 22.85
N LYS A 233 -6.49 -36.08 23.52
CA LYS A 233 -7.48 -36.98 22.92
C LYS A 233 -8.78 -36.28 22.54
N ASN A 234 -9.27 -35.36 23.41
CA ASN A 234 -10.52 -34.65 23.16
C ASN A 234 -10.46 -33.67 22.03
N ASP A 235 -9.29 -33.02 21.80
CA ASP A 235 -9.12 -31.96 20.85
C ASP A 235 -8.19 -32.36 19.67
N ARG A 236 -8.13 -33.66 19.37
CA ARG A 236 -7.28 -34.16 18.27
C ARG A 236 -7.55 -33.46 16.95
N ASP A 237 -8.82 -33.33 16.57
CA ASP A 237 -9.20 -32.71 15.29
C ASP A 237 -8.83 -31.22 15.25
N ASN A 238 -8.95 -30.53 16.39
CA ASN A 238 -8.49 -29.14 16.50
C ASN A 238 -6.97 -29.00 16.37
N ALA A 239 -6.19 -29.94 16.88
CA ALA A 239 -4.74 -29.94 16.71
C ALA A 239 -4.35 -30.08 15.23
N TYR A 240 -4.95 -31.01 14.50
CA TYR A 240 -4.68 -31.16 13.07
C TYR A 240 -5.18 -29.98 12.24
N LEU A 241 -6.36 -29.44 12.55
CA LEU A 241 -6.84 -28.20 11.92
C LEU A 241 -5.85 -27.05 12.19
N SER A 242 -5.35 -26.93 13.41
CA SER A 242 -4.39 -25.88 13.77
C SER A 242 -3.05 -26.07 13.09
N TYR A 243 -2.60 -27.30 12.92
CA TYR A 243 -1.41 -27.63 12.13
C TYR A 243 -1.57 -27.14 10.68
N GLU A 244 -2.70 -27.46 10.04
CA GLU A 244 -3.00 -27.03 8.67
C GLU A 244 -3.03 -25.50 8.55
N LEU A 245 -3.67 -24.80 9.51
CA LEU A 245 -3.79 -23.34 9.49
C LEU A 245 -2.47 -22.62 9.79
N ALA A 246 -1.63 -23.18 10.67
CA ALA A 246 -0.34 -22.61 11.06
C ALA A 246 0.77 -22.89 10.03
N THR A 247 0.58 -23.86 9.14
CA THR A 247 1.57 -24.21 8.11
C THR A 247 1.61 -23.14 7.03
N ILE A 248 2.78 -22.60 6.78
CA ILE A 248 3.04 -21.71 5.65
C ILE A 248 3.14 -22.55 4.37
N ASP A 249 2.33 -22.20 3.36
CA ASP A 249 2.40 -22.87 2.05
C ASP A 249 3.64 -22.42 1.29
N ARG A 250 4.56 -23.36 1.05
CA ARG A 250 5.79 -23.12 0.30
C ARG A 250 5.66 -23.44 -1.20
N ASN A 251 4.42 -23.54 -1.71
CA ASN A 251 4.12 -23.85 -3.11
C ASN A 251 3.04 -22.90 -3.69
N ALA A 252 2.94 -21.69 -3.17
CA ALA A 252 2.03 -20.69 -3.71
C ALA A 252 2.34 -20.44 -5.20
N PRO A 253 1.31 -20.29 -6.07
CA PRO A 253 1.50 -20.14 -7.52
C PRO A 253 1.97 -18.72 -7.88
N ILE A 254 3.19 -18.37 -7.44
CA ILE A 254 3.84 -17.10 -7.76
C ILE A 254 4.74 -17.26 -8.99
N ASP A 255 4.85 -16.20 -9.77
CA ASP A 255 5.86 -16.07 -10.84
C ASP A 255 7.02 -15.23 -10.29
N PHE A 256 8.01 -15.91 -9.70
CA PHE A 256 9.18 -15.26 -9.12
C PHE A 256 10.42 -15.54 -9.96
N ASP A 257 11.05 -14.46 -10.44
CA ASP A 257 12.34 -14.48 -11.11
C ASP A 257 13.33 -13.55 -10.38
N PHE A 258 14.50 -14.06 -10.04
CA PHE A 258 15.57 -13.27 -9.44
C PHE A 258 15.95 -12.05 -10.28
N SER A 259 15.80 -12.09 -11.62
CA SER A 259 16.12 -10.94 -12.48
C SER A 259 15.22 -9.74 -12.20
N ALA A 260 13.98 -9.96 -11.79
CA ALA A 260 13.04 -8.91 -11.41
C ALA A 260 13.29 -8.34 -10.00
N ALA A 261 13.97 -9.13 -9.14
CA ALA A 261 14.30 -8.75 -7.77
C ALA A 261 15.72 -8.18 -7.62
N VAL A 262 16.47 -8.00 -8.72
CA VAL A 262 17.83 -7.44 -8.66
C VAL A 262 17.80 -6.07 -7.98
N ARG A 263 18.56 -5.94 -6.90
CA ARG A 263 18.73 -4.66 -6.23
C ARG A 263 19.49 -3.70 -7.13
N GLY A 264 18.80 -2.72 -7.69
CA GLY A 264 19.32 -1.70 -8.60
C GLY A 264 19.57 -0.37 -7.90
N GLY A 265 19.84 0.67 -8.71
CA GLY A 265 19.78 2.06 -8.28
C GLY A 265 18.32 2.51 -8.09
N TYR A 266 18.14 3.60 -7.36
CA TYR A 266 16.82 4.22 -7.15
C TYR A 266 16.41 5.06 -8.37
N ASN A 267 15.11 5.27 -8.56
CA ASN A 267 14.61 6.39 -9.32
C ASN A 267 14.80 7.66 -8.47
N GLU A 268 16.02 8.22 -8.51
CA GLU A 268 16.47 9.28 -7.61
C GLU A 268 15.53 10.48 -7.62
N ARG A 269 15.01 10.85 -8.78
CA ARG A 269 14.12 12.00 -8.94
C ARG A 269 12.77 11.77 -8.27
N GLU A 270 12.16 10.63 -8.53
CA GLU A 270 10.85 10.27 -7.96
C GLU A 270 10.95 10.06 -6.45
N LEU A 271 11.99 9.36 -6.01
CA LEU A 271 12.23 9.11 -4.59
C LEU A 271 12.51 10.41 -3.82
N ALA A 272 13.28 11.34 -4.40
CA ALA A 272 13.53 12.64 -3.83
C ALA A 272 12.26 13.49 -3.72
N ALA A 273 11.42 13.49 -4.76
CA ALA A 273 10.13 14.18 -4.76
C ALA A 273 9.19 13.63 -3.67
N LEU A 274 9.09 12.29 -3.56
CA LEU A 274 8.31 11.64 -2.51
C LEU A 274 8.83 12.00 -1.11
N PHE A 275 10.14 11.94 -0.88
CA PHE A 275 10.71 12.28 0.41
C PHE A 275 10.58 13.76 0.76
N THR A 276 10.61 14.66 -0.22
CA THR A 276 10.33 16.09 -0.03
C THR A 276 8.87 16.30 0.39
N ARG A 277 7.91 15.70 -0.34
CA ARG A 277 6.48 15.71 -0.01
C ARG A 277 6.20 15.20 1.41
N LEU A 278 6.85 14.09 1.80
CA LEU A 278 6.69 13.46 3.10
C LEU A 278 7.52 14.12 4.22
N ASN A 279 8.28 15.16 3.91
CA ASN A 279 9.22 15.82 4.82
C ASN A 279 10.28 14.87 5.43
N PHE A 280 10.72 13.89 4.63
CA PHE A 280 11.72 12.88 5.03
C PHE A 280 13.16 13.32 4.75
N ARG A 281 13.52 14.53 5.18
CA ARG A 281 14.85 15.15 4.93
C ARG A 281 16.03 14.27 5.33
N SER A 282 15.90 13.51 6.41
CA SER A 282 16.95 12.59 6.86
C SER A 282 17.25 11.48 5.84
N PHE A 283 16.26 11.01 5.11
CA PHE A 283 16.47 10.00 4.08
C PHE A 283 17.02 10.60 2.78
N ILE A 284 16.65 11.84 2.44
CA ILE A 284 17.26 12.57 1.32
C ILE A 284 18.77 12.62 1.51
N SER A 285 19.24 13.10 2.66
CA SER A 285 20.68 13.19 2.95
C SER A 285 21.33 11.80 3.09
N LYS A 286 20.66 10.83 3.73
CA LYS A 286 21.17 9.46 3.92
C LYS A 286 21.41 8.76 2.58
N LEU A 287 20.49 8.91 1.62
CA LEU A 287 20.58 8.29 0.29
C LEU A 287 21.28 9.18 -0.75
N LYS A 288 21.79 10.34 -0.32
CA LYS A 288 22.52 11.31 -1.17
C LYS A 288 21.67 11.84 -2.34
N LEU A 289 20.41 12.07 -2.07
CA LEU A 289 19.42 12.56 -3.03
C LEU A 289 19.30 14.09 -3.04
N ASP A 290 20.21 14.83 -2.35
CA ASP A 290 20.13 16.29 -2.18
C ASP A 290 20.02 17.03 -3.54
N LYS A 291 20.83 16.63 -4.53
CA LYS A 291 20.77 17.23 -5.89
C LYS A 291 19.46 16.91 -6.62
N ALA A 292 18.93 15.70 -6.44
CA ALA A 292 17.67 15.31 -7.04
C ALA A 292 16.49 16.01 -6.34
N ALA A 293 16.58 16.25 -5.04
CA ALA A 293 15.60 17.01 -4.28
C ALA A 293 15.60 18.51 -4.69
N GLU A 294 16.77 19.13 -4.79
CA GLU A 294 16.90 20.50 -5.33
C GLU A 294 16.35 20.61 -6.76
N ALA A 295 16.61 19.62 -7.60
CA ALA A 295 16.05 19.57 -8.95
C ALA A 295 14.52 19.29 -8.95
N ALA A 296 14.01 18.56 -7.99
CA ALA A 296 12.57 18.32 -7.82
C ALA A 296 11.86 19.57 -7.27
N GLU A 297 12.49 20.31 -6.35
CA GLU A 297 12.00 21.60 -5.86
C GLU A 297 12.08 22.70 -6.93
N ALA A 298 13.09 22.64 -7.81
CA ALA A 298 13.22 23.51 -8.97
C ALA A 298 12.42 23.06 -10.19
N ALA A 299 11.80 21.87 -10.13
CA ALA A 299 10.91 21.40 -11.18
C ALA A 299 9.72 22.35 -11.31
N ASP A 300 9.30 22.53 -12.55
CA ASP A 300 8.24 23.45 -12.99
C ASP A 300 6.99 23.27 -12.10
N THR A 301 6.81 24.18 -11.16
CA THR A 301 5.58 24.21 -10.36
C THR A 301 4.47 24.65 -11.28
N ILE A 302 3.34 23.91 -11.26
CA ILE A 302 2.18 24.30 -12.06
C ILE A 302 1.51 25.48 -11.37
N GLU A 303 1.85 26.67 -11.81
CA GLU A 303 1.20 27.91 -11.39
C GLU A 303 0.40 28.47 -12.57
N GLY A 304 -0.88 28.66 -12.34
CA GLY A 304 -1.81 29.21 -13.31
C GLY A 304 -2.18 30.65 -12.99
N VAL A 305 -2.55 31.40 -14.01
CA VAL A 305 -3.18 32.71 -13.89
C VAL A 305 -4.66 32.54 -14.18
N GLY A 306 -5.52 33.11 -13.34
CA GLY A 306 -6.96 33.03 -13.52
C GLY A 306 -7.66 34.32 -13.14
N LYS A 307 -8.81 34.56 -13.74
CA LYS A 307 -9.65 35.74 -13.46
C LYS A 307 -11.10 35.33 -13.23
N SER A 308 -11.75 36.02 -12.33
CA SER A 308 -13.20 35.94 -12.16
C SER A 308 -13.90 36.65 -13.33
N ALA A 309 -15.02 36.09 -13.76
CA ALA A 309 -15.86 36.65 -14.80
C ALA A 309 -17.33 36.34 -14.51
N ASP A 310 -18.23 36.95 -15.24
CA ASP A 310 -19.64 36.53 -15.28
C ASP A 310 -19.75 35.23 -16.09
N PHE A 311 -20.76 34.40 -15.80
CA PHE A 311 -20.92 33.10 -16.49
C PHE A 311 -21.12 33.27 -18.01
N ASN A 312 -21.80 34.34 -18.46
CA ASN A 312 -21.97 34.64 -19.89
C ASN A 312 -20.62 34.92 -20.61
N ASP A 313 -19.71 35.57 -19.93
CA ASP A 313 -18.34 35.78 -20.46
C ASP A 313 -17.56 34.48 -20.50
N LEU A 314 -17.68 33.64 -19.45
CA LEU A 314 -17.04 32.33 -19.36
C LEU A 314 -17.53 31.41 -20.50
N ILE A 315 -18.85 31.26 -20.70
CA ILE A 315 -19.40 30.37 -21.73
C ILE A 315 -19.05 30.88 -23.14
N SER A 316 -19.02 32.21 -23.33
CA SER A 316 -18.61 32.82 -24.58
C SER A 316 -17.12 32.53 -24.90
N ALA A 317 -16.26 32.60 -23.89
CA ALA A 317 -14.85 32.22 -24.02
C ALA A 317 -14.67 30.72 -24.32
N ALA A 318 -15.44 29.86 -23.66
CA ALA A 318 -15.41 28.43 -23.92
C ALA A 318 -15.83 28.08 -25.36
N ARG A 319 -16.91 28.71 -25.86
CA ARG A 319 -17.38 28.54 -27.24
C ARG A 319 -16.34 29.04 -28.26
N ALA A 320 -15.72 30.17 -27.99
CA ALA A 320 -14.67 30.71 -28.85
C ALA A 320 -13.45 29.77 -28.92
N ALA A 321 -13.10 29.15 -27.80
CA ALA A 321 -11.97 28.21 -27.70
C ALA A 321 -12.29 26.83 -28.30
N LYS A 322 -13.56 26.41 -28.37
CA LYS A 322 -14.04 25.10 -28.85
C LYS A 322 -13.54 23.89 -28.05
N LYS A 323 -12.50 24.01 -27.26
CA LYS A 323 -11.95 23.01 -26.36
C LYS A 323 -11.48 23.70 -25.07
N VAL A 324 -11.84 23.15 -23.92
CA VAL A 324 -11.40 23.66 -22.62
C VAL A 324 -11.10 22.51 -21.67
N ALA A 325 -10.06 22.67 -20.84
CA ALA A 325 -10.00 21.92 -19.58
C ALA A 325 -10.92 22.58 -18.57
N TYR A 326 -11.54 21.79 -17.70
CA TYR A 326 -12.43 22.31 -16.68
C TYR A 326 -12.28 21.58 -15.35
N THR A 327 -12.74 22.21 -14.29
CA THR A 327 -12.98 21.59 -12.98
C THR A 327 -14.09 22.33 -12.25
N LEU A 328 -14.83 21.60 -11.41
CA LEU A 328 -15.85 22.15 -10.51
C LEU A 328 -15.30 22.26 -9.09
N SER A 329 -15.67 23.32 -8.38
CA SER A 329 -15.40 23.46 -6.95
C SER A 329 -16.57 24.18 -6.29
N GLY A 330 -17.40 23.43 -5.55
CA GLY A 330 -18.67 23.94 -5.07
C GLY A 330 -19.57 24.38 -6.24
N ASN A 331 -20.09 25.60 -6.17
CA ASN A 331 -20.89 26.20 -7.25
C ASN A 331 -20.06 27.00 -8.27
N ARG A 332 -18.71 26.86 -8.27
CA ARG A 332 -17.83 27.56 -9.23
C ARG A 332 -17.36 26.65 -10.32
N LEU A 333 -17.50 27.09 -11.54
CA LEU A 333 -16.93 26.48 -12.72
C LEU A 333 -15.64 27.19 -13.09
N PHE A 334 -14.56 26.42 -13.25
CA PHE A 334 -13.26 26.88 -13.73
C PHE A 334 -13.02 26.28 -15.10
N ILE A 335 -12.64 27.10 -16.06
CA ILE A 335 -12.24 26.64 -17.39
C ILE A 335 -10.84 27.16 -17.74
N LYS A 336 -10.10 26.38 -18.52
CA LYS A 336 -8.81 26.78 -19.10
C LYS A 336 -8.85 26.56 -20.61
N PRO A 337 -9.00 27.62 -21.38
CA PRO A 337 -8.83 27.57 -22.84
C PRO A 337 -7.39 27.25 -23.21
N PRO A 338 -7.09 26.56 -24.34
CA PRO A 338 -5.73 26.17 -24.73
C PRO A 338 -4.73 27.33 -24.81
N ASN A 339 -5.20 28.50 -25.27
CA ASN A 339 -4.36 29.68 -25.51
C ASN A 339 -4.79 30.87 -24.65
N GLY A 340 -5.06 30.68 -23.36
CA GLY A 340 -5.48 31.78 -22.51
C GLY A 340 -5.32 31.46 -21.04
N ASP A 341 -5.59 32.44 -20.18
CA ASP A 341 -5.63 32.23 -18.74
C ASP A 341 -6.92 31.51 -18.32
N ALA A 342 -6.91 30.92 -17.13
CA ALA A 342 -8.11 30.32 -16.57
C ALA A 342 -9.18 31.40 -16.30
N ILE A 343 -10.41 31.03 -16.50
CA ILE A 343 -11.58 31.87 -16.21
C ILE A 343 -12.48 31.09 -15.26
N TYR A 344 -12.98 31.74 -14.22
CA TYR A 344 -13.93 31.08 -13.31
C TYR A 344 -15.11 32.00 -13.01
N ALA A 345 -16.27 31.37 -12.82
CA ALA A 345 -17.53 32.04 -12.49
C ALA A 345 -18.33 31.19 -11.51
N ASP A 346 -19.13 31.86 -10.68
CA ASP A 346 -20.19 31.17 -9.98
C ASP A 346 -21.25 30.74 -11.02
N ALA A 347 -21.71 29.51 -10.92
CA ALA A 347 -22.62 28.89 -11.88
C ALA A 347 -23.80 28.29 -11.13
N ASP A 348 -24.98 28.67 -11.54
CA ASP A 348 -26.21 28.05 -11.05
C ASP A 348 -26.56 26.78 -11.84
N LYS A 349 -27.68 26.15 -11.51
CA LYS A 349 -28.14 24.93 -12.17
C LYS A 349 -28.33 25.08 -13.69
N GLU A 350 -28.88 26.19 -14.14
CA GLU A 350 -29.14 26.41 -15.57
C GLU A 350 -27.82 26.70 -16.31
N ASP A 351 -26.93 27.45 -15.66
CA ASP A 351 -25.58 27.69 -16.14
C ASP A 351 -24.77 26.37 -16.37
N LEU A 352 -24.83 25.48 -15.39
CA LEU A 352 -24.17 24.15 -15.49
C LEU A 352 -24.80 23.29 -16.59
N LYS A 353 -26.14 23.34 -16.75
CA LYS A 353 -26.83 22.68 -17.88
C LYS A 353 -26.37 23.23 -19.22
N GLU A 354 -26.24 24.53 -19.34
CA GLU A 354 -25.78 25.18 -20.57
C GLU A 354 -24.35 24.73 -20.91
N PHE A 355 -23.41 24.80 -19.94
CA PHE A 355 -22.03 24.40 -20.17
C PHE A 355 -21.92 22.92 -20.52
N PHE A 356 -22.47 22.02 -19.69
CA PHE A 356 -22.33 20.57 -19.92
C PHE A 356 -23.16 20.09 -21.11
N GLY A 357 -24.26 20.74 -21.44
CA GLY A 357 -25.13 20.43 -22.58
C GLY A 357 -24.60 20.91 -23.94
N ASP A 358 -23.65 21.83 -23.95
CA ASP A 358 -23.12 22.40 -25.19
C ASP A 358 -22.21 21.40 -25.91
N SER A 359 -22.66 20.94 -27.10
CA SER A 359 -21.92 19.97 -27.92
C SER A 359 -20.80 20.60 -28.77
N GLU A 360 -20.74 21.93 -28.87
CA GLU A 360 -19.69 22.63 -29.61
C GLU A 360 -18.44 22.88 -28.78
N ILE A 361 -18.53 22.70 -27.46
CA ILE A 361 -17.40 22.83 -26.53
C ILE A 361 -16.88 21.44 -26.19
N SER A 362 -15.72 21.08 -26.67
CA SER A 362 -14.97 19.89 -26.25
C SER A 362 -14.44 20.08 -24.82
N LYS A 363 -14.80 19.20 -23.91
CA LYS A 363 -14.49 19.29 -22.48
C LYS A 363 -13.50 18.23 -22.07
N VAL A 364 -12.50 18.65 -21.33
CA VAL A 364 -11.44 17.80 -20.74
C VAL A 364 -11.52 17.94 -19.23
N GLY A 365 -11.70 16.84 -18.52
CA GLY A 365 -11.83 16.84 -17.07
C GLY A 365 -10.93 15.83 -16.39
N TYR A 366 -11.02 15.79 -15.07
CA TYR A 366 -10.42 14.77 -14.22
C TYR A 366 -11.50 14.17 -13.34
N ASP A 367 -11.69 12.85 -13.39
CA ASP A 367 -12.77 12.14 -12.71
C ASP A 367 -14.18 12.68 -13.07
N ILE A 368 -14.45 12.70 -14.36
CA ILE A 368 -15.71 13.21 -14.92
C ILE A 368 -16.94 12.51 -14.33
N LYS A 369 -16.78 11.26 -13.89
CA LYS A 369 -17.86 10.49 -13.25
C LYS A 369 -18.33 11.17 -11.96
N GLU A 370 -17.43 11.69 -11.14
CA GLU A 370 -17.79 12.42 -9.92
C GLU A 370 -18.48 13.75 -10.25
N ASP A 371 -18.04 14.45 -11.29
CA ASP A 371 -18.72 15.66 -11.77
C ASP A 371 -20.16 15.36 -12.21
N ILE A 372 -20.39 14.23 -12.90
CA ILE A 372 -21.74 13.79 -13.33
C ILE A 372 -22.61 13.51 -12.10
N ILE A 373 -22.07 12.84 -11.08
CA ILE A 373 -22.79 12.56 -9.83
C ILE A 373 -23.12 13.88 -9.13
N ALA A 374 -22.15 14.74 -8.94
CA ALA A 374 -22.33 16.03 -8.28
C ALA A 374 -23.38 16.90 -8.96
N VAL A 375 -23.36 17.01 -10.28
CA VAL A 375 -24.34 17.79 -11.05
C VAL A 375 -25.72 17.13 -11.04
N SER A 376 -25.85 15.81 -10.97
CA SER A 376 -27.14 15.12 -10.87
C SER A 376 -27.84 15.37 -9.54
N GLU A 377 -27.11 15.57 -8.43
CA GLU A 377 -27.67 15.95 -7.13
C GLU A 377 -28.36 17.32 -7.17
N TYR A 378 -27.97 18.20 -8.10
CA TYR A 378 -28.68 19.45 -8.38
C TYR A 378 -30.00 19.27 -9.15
N GLY A 379 -30.44 17.99 -9.37
CA GLY A 379 -31.69 17.68 -10.10
C GLY A 379 -31.54 17.96 -11.59
N ILE A 380 -30.34 17.82 -12.14
CA ILE A 380 -30.07 17.75 -13.57
C ILE A 380 -30.18 16.27 -13.96
N ASP A 381 -31.35 15.66 -13.70
CA ASP A 381 -31.62 14.27 -14.03
C ASP A 381 -31.67 14.06 -15.54
N ALA A 382 -30.90 13.11 -16.01
CA ALA A 382 -30.97 12.69 -17.41
C ALA A 382 -32.06 11.61 -17.65
N PRO A 383 -32.95 11.83 -18.60
CA PRO A 383 -33.07 10.83 -19.66
C PRO A 383 -32.30 11.24 -20.94
N GLU A 384 -31.90 12.50 -21.05
CA GLU A 384 -31.08 12.99 -22.13
C GLU A 384 -29.84 13.62 -21.49
N SER A 385 -28.76 12.82 -21.33
CA SER A 385 -27.51 13.21 -20.68
C SER A 385 -27.11 14.67 -21.05
N PRO A 386 -27.07 15.61 -20.09
CA PRO A 386 -26.63 16.96 -20.37
C PRO A 386 -25.12 17.03 -20.65
N PHE A 387 -24.40 15.94 -20.40
CA PHE A 387 -22.96 15.84 -20.59
C PHE A 387 -22.62 15.50 -22.04
N ARG A 388 -22.43 16.55 -22.87
CA ARG A 388 -22.06 16.42 -24.26
C ARG A 388 -20.62 16.85 -24.47
N ALA A 389 -19.98 16.23 -25.49
CA ALA A 389 -18.61 16.53 -25.87
C ALA A 389 -17.58 16.46 -24.73
N MET A 390 -17.77 15.49 -23.82
CA MET A 390 -16.74 15.09 -22.85
C MET A 390 -15.72 14.24 -23.60
N THR A 391 -14.60 14.84 -23.96
CA THR A 391 -13.67 14.22 -24.93
C THR A 391 -12.48 13.54 -24.30
N PHE A 392 -12.15 13.88 -23.06
CA PHE A 392 -11.02 13.29 -22.36
C PHE A 392 -11.19 13.35 -20.83
N ASP A 393 -10.95 12.23 -20.17
CA ASP A 393 -10.87 12.13 -18.72
C ASP A 393 -9.45 11.71 -18.34
N VAL A 394 -8.76 12.57 -17.62
CA VAL A 394 -7.36 12.35 -17.20
C VAL A 394 -7.21 11.15 -16.29
N MET A 395 -8.18 10.91 -15.39
CA MET A 395 -8.12 9.75 -14.48
C MET A 395 -8.33 8.44 -15.22
N LEU A 396 -9.28 8.38 -16.17
CA LEU A 396 -9.48 7.20 -17.02
C LEU A 396 -8.28 6.95 -17.94
N ALA A 397 -7.68 8.01 -18.48
CA ALA A 397 -6.46 7.90 -19.28
C ALA A 397 -5.31 7.30 -18.46
N ALA A 398 -5.15 7.74 -17.20
CA ALA A 398 -4.16 7.17 -16.28
C ALA A 398 -4.38 5.68 -16.03
N TYR A 399 -5.64 5.28 -15.83
CA TYR A 399 -6.00 3.86 -15.69
C TYR A 399 -5.67 3.04 -16.95
N ILE A 400 -5.92 3.58 -18.14
CA ILE A 400 -5.59 2.89 -19.40
C ILE A 400 -4.08 2.70 -19.56
N LEU A 401 -3.29 3.72 -19.21
CA LEU A 401 -1.83 3.69 -19.32
C LEU A 401 -1.15 2.81 -18.26
N ASP A 402 -1.74 2.69 -17.08
CA ASP A 402 -1.21 1.88 -15.98
C ASP A 402 -2.36 1.34 -15.10
N PRO A 403 -2.97 0.22 -15.46
CA PRO A 403 -4.11 -0.35 -14.71
C PRO A 403 -3.72 -1.03 -13.39
N THR A 404 -2.44 -1.02 -13.03
CA THR A 404 -1.93 -1.70 -11.82
C THR A 404 -2.08 -0.87 -10.55
N GLN A 405 -2.37 0.42 -10.67
CA GLN A 405 -2.53 1.33 -9.55
C GLN A 405 -3.93 1.25 -8.92
N SER A 406 -4.00 1.42 -7.61
CA SER A 406 -5.27 1.44 -6.88
C SER A 406 -5.98 2.81 -6.91
N SER A 407 -5.26 3.88 -7.21
CA SER A 407 -5.77 5.26 -7.31
C SER A 407 -4.85 6.09 -8.22
N TYR A 408 -5.38 7.20 -8.72
CA TYR A 408 -4.70 8.07 -9.70
C TYR A 408 -4.77 9.55 -9.28
N PRO A 409 -4.21 9.95 -8.11
CA PRO A 409 -4.24 11.34 -7.65
C PRO A 409 -3.57 12.27 -8.65
N ILE A 410 -4.17 13.45 -8.88
CA ILE A 410 -3.72 14.38 -9.92
C ILE A 410 -2.30 14.91 -9.70
N ASP A 411 -1.88 15.12 -8.47
CA ASP A 411 -0.53 15.51 -8.08
C ASP A 411 0.51 14.46 -8.47
N THR A 412 0.17 13.18 -8.20
CA THR A 412 0.99 12.04 -8.60
C THR A 412 1.10 11.93 -10.12
N LEU A 413 0.00 12.17 -10.84
CA LEU A 413 0.01 12.20 -12.31
C LEU A 413 0.85 13.35 -12.85
N CYS A 414 0.79 14.54 -12.24
CA CYS A 414 1.65 15.67 -12.61
C CYS A 414 3.14 15.33 -12.47
N THR A 415 3.52 14.71 -11.37
CA THR A 415 4.90 14.27 -11.14
C THR A 415 5.31 13.21 -12.17
N LYS A 416 4.46 12.19 -12.41
CA LYS A 416 4.76 11.06 -13.30
C LYS A 416 4.87 11.47 -14.78
N TYR A 417 3.90 12.22 -15.27
CA TYR A 417 3.78 12.51 -16.72
C TYR A 417 4.32 13.87 -17.15
N LEU A 418 4.27 14.87 -16.27
CA LEU A 418 4.70 16.23 -16.59
C LEU A 418 6.05 16.59 -15.98
N SER A 419 6.54 15.78 -15.03
CA SER A 419 7.69 16.14 -14.19
C SER A 419 7.52 17.52 -13.52
N ALA A 420 6.32 17.83 -13.13
CA ALA A 420 5.91 19.10 -12.54
C ALA A 420 5.23 18.85 -11.19
N TYR A 421 5.36 19.82 -10.29
CA TYR A 421 4.72 19.80 -8.99
C TYR A 421 3.38 20.55 -9.04
N LEU A 422 2.33 19.95 -8.51
CA LEU A 422 1.05 20.58 -8.28
C LEU A 422 0.83 20.69 -6.77
N ASP A 423 0.70 21.91 -6.26
CA ASP A 423 0.31 22.12 -4.88
C ASP A 423 -1.18 21.78 -4.73
N CYS A 424 -1.45 20.71 -3.99
CA CYS A 424 -2.79 20.22 -3.68
C CYS A 424 -3.15 20.42 -2.20
N ASN A 425 -2.52 21.39 -1.51
CA ASN A 425 -2.77 21.64 -0.09
C ASN A 425 -4.23 22.02 0.21
N ASP A 426 -5.13 21.06 0.03
CA ASP A 426 -6.47 21.04 0.63
C ASP A 426 -6.41 20.39 2.03
N SER A 427 -5.43 20.82 2.84
CA SER A 427 -5.25 20.33 4.21
C SER A 427 -6.14 21.10 5.20
N ALA A 428 -7.43 21.12 4.92
CA ALA A 428 -8.45 21.45 5.92
C ALA A 428 -9.73 20.67 5.54
N ASP A 429 -9.68 19.36 5.69
CA ASP A 429 -10.70 18.53 6.32
C ASP A 429 -10.43 17.07 5.97
N GLY A 430 -10.32 16.25 7.02
CA GLY A 430 -10.18 14.82 6.85
C GLY A 430 -11.35 14.24 6.07
N GLY A 431 -11.06 13.61 4.92
CA GLY A 431 -11.89 12.56 4.33
C GLY A 431 -13.34 12.88 3.96
N GLU A 432 -13.81 14.11 4.10
CA GLU A 432 -15.11 14.50 3.57
C GLU A 432 -14.92 15.07 2.16
N GLN A 433 -15.39 14.33 1.16
CA GLN A 433 -15.76 14.89 -0.13
C GLN A 433 -16.45 16.22 0.13
N LEU A 434 -15.88 17.32 -0.41
CA LEU A 434 -16.56 18.60 -0.40
C LEU A 434 -17.92 18.41 -1.09
N SER A 435 -18.95 18.20 -0.29
CA SER A 435 -20.32 18.23 -0.75
C SER A 435 -20.54 19.61 -1.36
N MET A 436 -21.14 19.66 -2.56
CA MET A 436 -21.52 20.92 -3.22
C MET A 436 -22.40 21.84 -2.36
N LEU A 437 -22.78 21.39 -1.16
CA LEU A 437 -23.63 22.14 -0.21
C LEU A 437 -22.85 23.02 0.77
N ASP A 438 -21.53 22.90 0.85
CA ASP A 438 -20.71 23.75 1.71
C ASP A 438 -20.43 25.09 1.03
N VAL A 439 -21.36 26.02 1.16
CA VAL A 439 -21.23 27.44 0.79
C VAL A 439 -20.28 28.11 1.79
N ILE A 440 -19.00 27.82 1.71
CA ILE A 440 -17.96 28.62 2.34
C ILE A 440 -17.25 29.38 1.22
N GLU A 441 -17.27 30.72 1.27
CA GLU A 441 -16.45 31.51 0.33
C GLU A 441 -15.00 31.05 0.42
N PRO A 442 -14.42 30.47 -0.64
CA PRO A 442 -13.02 30.03 -0.61
C PRO A 442 -12.12 31.24 -0.36
N SER A 443 -11.18 31.09 0.55
CA SER A 443 -10.08 32.05 0.71
C SER A 443 -9.34 32.22 -0.62
N SER A 444 -8.65 33.34 -0.82
CA SER A 444 -7.84 33.59 -2.03
C SER A 444 -6.90 32.43 -2.37
N ASP A 445 -6.41 31.74 -1.34
CA ASP A 445 -5.48 30.63 -1.46
C ASP A 445 -6.16 29.39 -2.07
N LYS A 446 -7.40 29.07 -1.67
CA LYS A 446 -8.16 27.95 -2.26
C LYS A 446 -8.47 28.16 -3.73
N THR A 447 -8.83 29.39 -4.13
CA THR A 447 -9.10 29.70 -5.54
C THR A 447 -7.85 29.48 -6.40
N GLN A 448 -6.66 29.86 -5.92
CA GLN A 448 -5.39 29.64 -6.64
C GLN A 448 -5.09 28.16 -6.84
N LEU A 449 -5.33 27.31 -5.84
CA LEU A 449 -5.15 25.86 -5.95
C LEU A 449 -6.03 25.25 -7.06
N ILE A 450 -7.28 25.70 -7.16
CA ILE A 450 -8.19 25.22 -8.22
C ILE A 450 -7.76 25.74 -9.60
N ILE A 451 -7.25 26.97 -9.70
CA ILE A 451 -6.64 27.48 -10.93
C ILE A 451 -5.46 26.60 -11.34
N ASN A 452 -4.55 26.28 -10.43
CA ASN A 452 -3.42 25.41 -10.72
C ASN A 452 -3.88 24.02 -11.18
N ARG A 453 -4.93 23.49 -10.56
CA ARG A 453 -5.52 22.19 -10.93
C ARG A 453 -6.05 22.17 -12.36
N VAL A 454 -6.75 23.21 -12.81
CA VAL A 454 -7.26 23.22 -14.20
C VAL A 454 -6.15 23.33 -15.25
N TYR A 455 -5.04 23.99 -14.91
CA TYR A 455 -3.82 23.98 -15.74
C TYR A 455 -3.17 22.59 -15.78
N ALA A 456 -3.16 21.89 -14.65
CA ALA A 456 -2.66 20.52 -14.60
C ALA A 456 -3.50 19.57 -15.47
N ILE A 457 -4.82 19.69 -15.42
CA ILE A 457 -5.75 18.89 -16.25
C ILE A 457 -5.46 19.09 -17.74
N GLU A 458 -5.29 20.34 -18.19
CA GLU A 458 -4.96 20.65 -19.59
C GLU A 458 -3.65 19.95 -20.01
N ARG A 459 -2.55 20.19 -19.26
CA ARG A 459 -1.22 19.68 -19.57
C ARG A 459 -1.17 18.14 -19.53
N LEU A 460 -1.82 17.52 -18.53
CA LEU A 460 -1.90 16.06 -18.42
C LEU A 460 -2.65 15.46 -19.61
N ALA A 461 -3.79 16.06 -19.99
CA ALA A 461 -4.59 15.53 -21.08
C ALA A 461 -3.83 15.56 -22.41
N GLU A 462 -3.07 16.62 -22.71
CA GLU A 462 -2.23 16.68 -23.90
C GLU A 462 -1.15 15.59 -23.87
N LYS A 463 -0.43 15.48 -22.74
CA LYS A 463 0.66 14.52 -22.59
C LYS A 463 0.20 13.07 -22.67
N MET A 464 -0.92 12.75 -22.01
CA MET A 464 -1.42 11.39 -21.92
C MET A 464 -2.12 10.97 -23.21
N ALA A 465 -2.75 11.88 -23.95
CA ALA A 465 -3.29 11.59 -25.28
C ALA A 465 -2.18 11.12 -26.23
N ASP A 466 -1.05 11.82 -26.25
CA ASP A 466 0.12 11.44 -27.06
C ASP A 466 0.70 10.06 -26.66
N GLU A 467 0.55 9.65 -25.39
CA GLU A 467 1.04 8.36 -24.92
C GLU A 467 0.07 7.21 -25.21
N ILE A 468 -1.22 7.48 -25.23
CA ILE A 468 -2.24 6.47 -25.58
C ILE A 468 -2.22 6.16 -27.09
N GLU A 469 -1.85 7.13 -27.93
CA GLU A 469 -1.76 6.95 -29.39
C GLU A 469 -0.50 6.16 -29.82
N LYS A 470 0.47 5.97 -28.97
CA LYS A 470 1.70 5.19 -29.22
C LYS A 470 1.51 3.71 -29.01
#